data_f18cb4bc7cdfbf7b170d046ad64fd9e2
#
_entry.id   f18cb4bc7cdfbf7b170d046ad64fd9e2
#
_cell.length_a   1.000
_cell.length_b   1.000
_cell.length_c   1.000
_cell.angle_alpha   90.00
_cell.angle_beta   90.00
_cell.angle_gamma   90.00
#
_symmetry.space_group_name_H-M   'P 1'
#
loop_
_entity.id
_entity.type
_entity.pdbx_description
1 polymer ?
#
loop_
_entity_poly.entity_id
_entity_poly.type
_entity_poly.pdbx_seq_one_letter_code
_entity_poly.pdbx_strand_id
1 'polypeptide(L)'
;MRKEIKSLAVAVLGLAAVACASPEKMAEMAESVTVTCDPSPLEVVAGKIDATVSVTYPRDYFHPKAILEVTPVLVYDGGEAKMTPFMFQGEKVKDNYTVVSKDGQTVTEKVHFDYVKGMEQSHLELRGVVKYKKKSIDLPVKKVADGANTTYMLVGVGEGLGSVAYKADNYQEVIPQTAEGQILYTINSADVRSKELKSASIKDFQAALDEIKSNERKTLKGTEVVAYASPDGGEELNAKLSDKRSKSADKAWSKVVEGKEVSDPEVKSVGQDWEGFQELVSESNIEDKDLIIRVLSMYSDPAVRESEIKNMSEVYTTLKKEVLPELRRARFIANVEYQNYTKEELLKLVEENMDVLDEEALLRSAKLVKDSKTKEALYKKAVEKFNSDRAQFNLGVLFLNEDKLDAAEKEFGKVATKDAELENAKGVIALRKGDLAAAQKAFAAAGTAQAKENQAVVDILNGNYAKAAAALKGTNSFNEALADVLVGKPAE
;
A
#
# COMPACT_ATOMS: atom_id res chain seq x y z
N MET A 1 27.11 12.71 13.14
CA MET A 1 28.11 13.59 13.82
C MET A 1 28.00 14.98 13.20
N ARG A 2 27.28 15.90 13.86
CA ARG A 2 27.23 17.30 13.43
C ARG A 2 28.65 17.88 13.54
N LYS A 3 29.30 18.17 12.42
CA LYS A 3 30.47 19.01 12.40
C LYS A 3 30.01 20.46 12.56
N GLU A 4 30.23 21.01 13.74
CA GLU A 4 30.13 22.44 13.96
C GLU A 4 31.12 23.14 13.03
N ILE A 5 30.61 23.89 12.06
CA ILE A 5 31.42 24.85 11.31
C ILE A 5 31.61 26.04 12.26
N LYS A 6 32.73 26.08 12.93
CA LYS A 6 33.12 27.22 13.75
C LYS A 6 33.46 28.38 12.80
N SER A 7 32.61 29.42 12.83
CA SER A 7 32.86 30.68 12.15
C SER A 7 34.17 31.28 12.66
N LEU A 8 35.11 31.49 11.77
CA LEU A 8 36.36 32.17 12.06
C LEU A 8 36.08 33.68 12.19
N ALA A 9 36.03 34.16 13.43
CA ALA A 9 35.96 35.60 13.71
C ALA A 9 37.34 36.23 13.44
N VAL A 10 37.43 37.05 12.41
CA VAL A 10 38.57 37.94 12.20
C VAL A 10 38.38 39.19 13.00
N ALA A 11 39.09 39.32 14.09
CA ALA A 11 39.15 40.55 14.90
C ALA A 11 40.11 41.55 14.24
N VAL A 12 39.56 42.64 13.71
CA VAL A 12 40.35 43.81 13.33
C VAL A 12 40.31 44.81 14.46
N LEU A 13 41.41 44.98 15.19
CA LEU A 13 41.59 46.04 16.16
C LEU A 13 41.91 47.35 15.43
N GLY A 14 40.93 48.27 15.30
CA GLY A 14 41.11 49.65 14.85
C GLY A 14 40.90 50.60 16.00
N LEU A 15 41.84 51.50 16.24
CA LEU A 15 41.79 52.55 17.29
C LEU A 15 40.54 53.42 17.14
N ALA A 16 39.72 53.49 18.20
CA ALA A 16 38.54 54.35 18.26
C ALA A 16 38.90 55.77 18.61
N ALA A 17 38.75 56.69 17.65
CA ALA A 17 38.54 58.10 17.95
C ALA A 17 37.08 58.31 18.39
N VAL A 18 36.83 58.80 19.60
CA VAL A 18 35.49 59.12 20.08
C VAL A 18 34.96 60.34 19.28
N ALA A 19 34.24 60.08 18.22
CA ALA A 19 33.48 61.07 17.47
C ALA A 19 31.98 60.79 17.65
N CYS A 20 31.20 61.80 18.08
CA CYS A 20 29.74 61.70 18.11
C CYS A 20 29.21 61.14 16.79
N ALA A 21 28.51 60.02 16.82
CA ALA A 21 27.94 59.38 15.66
C ALA A 21 27.02 60.36 14.93
N SER A 22 27.36 60.81 13.70
CA SER A 22 26.40 61.48 12.82
C SER A 22 25.58 60.44 12.06
N PRO A 23 24.39 60.78 11.57
CA PRO A 23 23.59 59.80 10.76
C PRO A 23 24.35 59.33 9.52
N GLU A 24 25.18 60.17 8.93
CA GLU A 24 26.05 59.87 7.78
C GLU A 24 27.09 58.78 8.13
N LYS A 25 27.58 58.76 9.36
CA LYS A 25 28.51 57.74 9.84
C LYS A 25 27.89 56.33 9.91
N MET A 26 26.59 56.23 10.06
CA MET A 26 25.93 54.91 9.97
C MET A 26 26.13 54.28 8.59
N ALA A 27 26.13 55.08 7.51
CA ALA A 27 26.44 54.57 6.17
C ALA A 27 27.95 54.25 6.00
N GLU A 28 28.84 55.09 6.50
CA GLU A 28 30.29 54.88 6.49
C GLU A 28 30.70 53.62 7.31
N MET A 29 29.99 53.35 8.39
CA MET A 29 30.26 52.21 9.28
C MET A 29 29.41 50.95 8.91
N ALA A 30 28.65 50.95 7.85
CA ALA A 30 27.77 49.86 7.47
C ALA A 30 28.49 48.50 7.34
N GLU A 31 29.74 48.53 6.90
CA GLU A 31 30.58 47.33 6.80
C GLU A 31 30.88 46.66 8.20
N SER A 32 30.85 47.44 9.26
CA SER A 32 31.07 46.95 10.64
C SER A 32 29.86 46.21 11.22
N VAL A 33 28.71 46.31 10.56
CA VAL A 33 27.48 45.60 10.96
C VAL A 33 27.57 44.14 10.50
N THR A 34 27.50 43.22 11.46
CA THR A 34 27.48 41.78 11.15
C THR A 34 26.04 41.31 10.96
N VAL A 35 25.81 40.58 9.88
CA VAL A 35 24.50 39.96 9.60
C VAL A 35 24.66 38.47 9.40
N THR A 36 23.81 37.70 10.06
CA THR A 36 23.74 36.25 9.86
C THR A 36 22.30 35.85 9.50
N CYS A 37 22.17 34.75 8.81
CA CYS A 37 20.88 34.19 8.38
C CYS A 37 20.85 32.70 8.71
N ASP A 38 19.72 32.22 9.17
CA ASP A 38 19.48 30.80 9.41
C ASP A 38 18.08 30.43 8.89
N PRO A 39 17.95 29.49 7.94
CA PRO A 39 19.01 28.75 7.26
C PRO A 39 19.80 29.61 6.26
N SER A 40 21.04 29.19 5.98
CA SER A 40 21.88 29.74 4.92
C SER A 40 22.67 28.60 4.25
N PRO A 41 22.40 28.28 2.96
CA PRO A 41 21.48 28.99 2.05
C PRO A 41 20.01 28.92 2.51
N LEU A 42 19.18 29.80 1.97
CA LEU A 42 17.73 29.77 2.19
C LEU A 42 17.14 28.47 1.67
N GLU A 43 16.06 28.01 2.29
CA GLU A 43 15.36 26.77 1.91
C GLU A 43 13.88 27.05 1.65
N VAL A 44 13.31 26.33 0.67
CA VAL A 44 11.87 26.29 0.45
C VAL A 44 11.30 25.10 1.23
N VAL A 45 10.33 25.36 2.09
CA VAL A 45 9.60 24.34 2.84
C VAL A 45 8.11 24.57 2.67
N ALA A 46 7.38 23.60 2.17
CA ALA A 46 5.93 23.72 1.97
C ALA A 46 5.53 24.97 1.13
N GLY A 47 6.32 25.33 0.14
CA GLY A 47 6.06 26.49 -0.72
C GLY A 47 6.43 27.84 -0.09
N LYS A 48 7.13 27.85 1.03
CA LYS A 48 7.53 29.08 1.76
C LYS A 48 9.03 29.14 1.97
N ILE A 49 9.55 30.37 2.02
CA ILE A 49 10.94 30.66 2.34
C ILE A 49 10.92 31.42 3.67
N ASP A 50 11.20 30.72 4.74
CA ASP A 50 11.27 31.28 6.09
C ASP A 50 12.72 31.28 6.58
N ALA A 51 13.20 32.40 7.12
CA ALA A 51 14.51 32.49 7.73
C ALA A 51 14.53 33.47 8.91
N THR A 52 15.53 33.32 9.75
CA THR A 52 15.81 34.23 10.84
C THR A 52 17.06 35.02 10.51
N VAL A 53 16.94 36.34 10.45
CA VAL A 53 18.05 37.24 10.19
C VAL A 53 18.44 37.91 11.51
N SER A 54 19.70 37.78 11.91
CA SER A 54 20.26 38.44 13.09
C SER A 54 21.27 39.50 12.67
N VAL A 55 21.01 40.72 13.09
CA VAL A 55 21.84 41.90 12.80
C VAL A 55 22.51 42.39 14.07
N THR A 56 23.83 42.36 14.08
CA THR A 56 24.63 42.84 15.23
C THR A 56 25.19 44.24 14.94
N TYR A 57 24.64 45.21 15.57
CA TYR A 57 25.12 46.58 15.55
C TYR A 57 26.26 46.76 16.56
N PRO A 58 27.47 47.23 16.15
CA PRO A 58 28.55 47.45 17.09
C PRO A 58 28.31 48.70 17.95
N ARG A 59 29.09 48.83 19.02
CA ARG A 59 29.08 50.00 19.88
C ARG A 59 29.29 51.27 19.07
N ASP A 60 28.59 52.36 19.42
CA ASP A 60 28.59 53.68 18.79
C ASP A 60 28.18 53.73 17.33
N TYR A 61 27.61 52.65 16.78
CA TYR A 61 27.07 52.60 15.40
C TYR A 61 25.77 53.41 15.27
N PHE A 62 24.82 53.20 16.20
CA PHE A 62 23.47 53.72 16.06
C PHE A 62 23.37 55.16 16.59
N HIS A 63 22.93 56.08 15.73
CA HIS A 63 22.73 57.46 16.11
C HIS A 63 21.51 57.61 17.05
N PRO A 64 21.60 58.21 18.26
CA PRO A 64 20.54 58.20 19.28
C PRO A 64 19.21 58.82 18.81
N LYS A 65 19.19 59.67 17.78
CA LYS A 65 17.99 60.34 17.25
C LYS A 65 17.63 59.92 15.85
N ALA A 66 18.23 58.87 15.31
CA ALA A 66 17.91 58.33 14.00
C ALA A 66 16.91 57.21 14.06
N ILE A 67 16.15 57.02 12.99
CA ILE A 67 15.34 55.84 12.67
C ILE A 67 16.03 55.13 11.53
N LEU A 68 16.13 53.82 11.63
CA LEU A 68 16.63 52.96 10.53
C LEU A 68 15.49 52.06 10.06
N GLU A 69 15.17 52.24 8.80
CA GLU A 69 14.25 51.36 8.08
C GLU A 69 15.08 50.32 7.31
N VAL A 70 14.82 49.03 7.53
CA VAL A 70 15.52 47.90 6.89
C VAL A 70 14.51 47.05 6.15
N THR A 71 14.57 47.06 4.82
CA THR A 71 13.71 46.31 3.94
C THR A 71 14.41 45.00 3.52
N PRO A 72 13.89 43.82 3.94
CA PRO A 72 14.33 42.56 3.35
C PRO A 72 13.81 42.42 1.92
N VAL A 73 14.70 42.09 1.00
CA VAL A 73 14.39 41.93 -0.42
C VAL A 73 14.98 40.62 -0.92
N LEU A 74 14.14 39.75 -1.44
CA LEU A 74 14.57 38.56 -2.16
C LEU A 74 14.67 38.89 -3.64
N VAL A 75 15.87 38.91 -4.15
CA VAL A 75 16.16 39.20 -5.57
C VAL A 75 16.32 37.88 -6.30
N TYR A 76 15.62 37.68 -7.41
CA TYR A 76 15.63 36.44 -8.18
C TYR A 76 15.50 36.71 -9.67
N ASP A 77 15.71 35.68 -10.49
CA ASP A 77 15.53 35.79 -11.94
C ASP A 77 14.04 36.01 -12.27
N GLY A 78 13.72 37.23 -12.64
CA GLY A 78 12.33 37.65 -12.92
C GLY A 78 11.82 38.77 -12.02
N GLY A 79 12.55 39.17 -10.95
CA GLY A 79 12.13 40.31 -10.15
C GLY A 79 12.65 40.38 -8.71
N GLU A 80 11.89 41.07 -7.90
CA GLU A 80 12.15 41.25 -6.47
C GLU A 80 10.87 41.01 -5.66
N ALA A 81 10.98 40.27 -4.57
CA ALA A 81 9.97 40.18 -3.53
C ALA A 81 10.42 41.01 -2.33
N LYS A 82 9.57 41.92 -1.87
CA LYS A 82 9.87 42.83 -0.73
C LYS A 82 8.97 42.56 0.43
N MET A 83 9.54 42.51 1.61
CA MET A 83 8.78 42.51 2.85
C MET A 83 8.48 43.92 3.36
N THR A 84 7.56 44.01 4.30
CA THR A 84 7.40 45.23 5.11
C THR A 84 8.70 45.51 5.85
N PRO A 85 9.20 46.76 5.85
CA PRO A 85 10.44 47.11 6.49
C PRO A 85 10.42 46.86 8.01
N PHE A 86 11.51 46.40 8.57
CA PHE A 86 11.78 46.44 9.98
C PHE A 86 12.18 47.84 10.40
N MET A 87 11.65 48.29 11.52
CA MET A 87 11.86 49.67 11.97
C MET A 87 12.65 49.65 13.30
N PHE A 88 13.81 50.32 13.27
CA PHE A 88 14.69 50.45 14.42
C PHE A 88 14.86 51.90 14.77
N GLN A 89 15.07 52.19 16.07
CA GLN A 89 15.26 53.56 16.53
C GLN A 89 16.38 53.67 17.54
N GLY A 90 17.02 54.85 17.56
CA GLY A 90 17.96 55.20 18.59
C GLY A 90 17.29 55.59 19.90
N GLU A 91 18.01 55.50 21.00
CA GLU A 91 17.50 55.66 22.40
C GLU A 91 16.77 56.96 22.70
N LYS A 92 16.98 58.02 21.90
CA LYS A 92 16.35 59.36 22.07
C LYS A 92 15.20 59.61 21.07
N VAL A 93 14.84 58.65 20.28
CA VAL A 93 13.62 58.68 19.44
C VAL A 93 12.46 58.29 20.31
N LYS A 94 11.33 59.01 20.20
CA LYS A 94 10.09 58.70 20.95
C LYS A 94 9.04 58.11 20.00
N ASP A 95 9.34 56.97 19.45
CA ASP A 95 8.43 56.21 18.60
C ASP A 95 8.31 54.77 19.13
N ASN A 96 7.49 53.94 18.51
CA ASN A 96 7.21 52.55 18.94
C ASN A 96 8.06 51.50 18.21
N TYR A 97 9.24 51.88 17.72
CA TYR A 97 10.13 50.97 17.01
C TYR A 97 11.10 50.26 17.95
N THR A 98 11.74 49.19 17.47
CA THR A 98 12.76 48.48 18.25
C THR A 98 13.93 49.40 18.55
N VAL A 99 14.20 49.66 19.85
CA VAL A 99 15.32 50.52 20.28
C VAL A 99 16.62 49.75 20.13
N VAL A 100 17.61 50.37 19.47
CA VAL A 100 18.97 49.85 19.40
C VAL A 100 19.89 50.67 20.28
N SER A 101 20.54 49.99 21.25
CA SER A 101 21.41 50.63 22.20
C SER A 101 22.67 51.21 21.58
N LYS A 102 23.13 52.35 22.10
CA LYS A 102 24.42 52.93 21.76
C LYS A 102 25.60 52.00 22.09
N ASP A 103 25.46 51.12 23.10
CA ASP A 103 26.51 50.20 23.51
C ASP A 103 26.65 48.96 22.57
N GLY A 104 25.85 48.93 21.54
CA GLY A 104 25.76 47.83 20.59
C GLY A 104 24.67 46.81 20.99
N GLN A 105 24.11 46.14 20.01
CA GLN A 105 23.02 45.21 20.21
C GLN A 105 22.87 44.28 19.04
N THR A 106 22.51 43.01 19.29
CA THR A 106 22.01 42.11 18.26
C THR A 106 20.50 42.14 18.27
N VAL A 107 19.90 42.36 17.12
CA VAL A 107 18.46 42.26 16.87
C VAL A 107 18.20 41.12 15.93
N THR A 108 17.09 40.41 16.15
CA THR A 108 16.74 39.22 15.35
C THR A 108 15.32 39.40 14.81
N GLU A 109 15.18 39.25 13.52
CA GLU A 109 13.92 39.39 12.79
C GLU A 109 13.65 38.18 11.92
N LYS A 110 12.38 37.88 11.69
CA LYS A 110 11.95 36.78 10.81
C LYS A 110 11.62 37.33 9.44
N VAL A 111 12.16 36.70 8.40
CA VAL A 111 11.79 36.97 7.02
C VAL A 111 10.93 35.84 6.49
N HIS A 112 9.95 36.20 5.65
CA HIS A 112 9.00 35.27 5.07
C HIS A 112 8.68 35.69 3.63
N PHE A 113 8.80 34.73 2.69
CA PHE A 113 8.37 34.92 1.31
C PHE A 113 7.61 33.68 0.84
N ASP A 114 6.52 33.90 0.10
CA ASP A 114 5.89 32.81 -0.63
C ASP A 114 6.74 32.49 -1.87
N TYR A 115 7.05 31.20 -2.05
CA TYR A 115 7.88 30.76 -3.16
C TYR A 115 7.14 30.94 -4.49
N VAL A 116 7.83 31.51 -5.46
CA VAL A 116 7.44 31.51 -6.88
C VAL A 116 8.58 30.96 -7.72
N LYS A 117 8.25 30.35 -8.87
CA LYS A 117 9.24 29.80 -9.80
C LYS A 117 10.27 30.89 -10.21
N GLY A 118 11.54 30.53 -10.17
CA GLY A 118 12.67 31.44 -10.37
C GLY A 118 13.40 31.83 -9.09
N MET A 119 12.74 31.66 -7.91
CA MET A 119 13.37 31.94 -6.60
C MET A 119 14.40 30.89 -6.20
N GLU A 120 14.49 29.76 -6.89
CA GLU A 120 15.59 28.78 -6.72
C GLU A 120 16.96 29.37 -7.05
N GLN A 121 16.99 30.42 -7.84
CA GLN A 121 18.18 31.23 -8.14
C GLN A 121 18.02 32.66 -7.60
N SER A 122 18.06 32.77 -6.28
CA SER A 122 17.84 34.04 -5.58
C SER A 122 18.94 34.34 -4.56
N HIS A 123 18.89 35.55 -4.04
CA HIS A 123 19.60 35.91 -2.82
C HIS A 123 18.78 36.89 -2.00
N LEU A 124 18.90 36.78 -0.68
CA LEU A 124 18.33 37.73 0.25
C LEU A 124 19.30 38.86 0.49
N GLU A 125 18.82 40.09 0.39
CA GLU A 125 19.54 41.29 0.75
C GLU A 125 18.73 42.18 1.68
N LEU A 126 19.45 42.99 2.47
CA LEU A 126 18.84 44.05 3.30
C LEU A 126 19.16 45.39 2.71
N ARG A 127 18.11 46.17 2.50
CA ARG A 127 18.20 47.58 2.03
C ARG A 127 17.84 48.51 3.17
N GLY A 128 18.83 49.24 3.72
CA GLY A 128 18.66 50.11 4.85
C GLY A 128 18.54 51.59 4.44
N VAL A 129 17.65 52.34 5.13
CA VAL A 129 17.51 53.80 4.98
C VAL A 129 17.52 54.43 6.34
N VAL A 130 18.52 55.27 6.63
CA VAL A 130 18.58 56.06 7.85
C VAL A 130 17.78 57.33 7.71
N LYS A 131 16.78 57.54 8.55
CA LYS A 131 15.94 58.74 8.60
C LYS A 131 16.33 59.60 9.81
N TYR A 132 16.72 60.83 9.55
CA TYR A 132 17.07 61.79 10.59
C TYR A 132 16.56 63.20 10.24
N LYS A 133 15.65 63.74 11.02
CA LYS A 133 14.94 64.99 10.74
C LYS A 133 14.29 64.95 9.33
N LYS A 134 14.79 65.75 8.39
CA LYS A 134 14.31 65.83 6.98
C LYS A 134 15.24 65.09 5.99
N LYS A 135 16.28 64.43 6.48
CA LYS A 135 17.25 63.69 5.64
C LYS A 135 16.93 62.22 5.61
N SER A 136 17.09 61.59 4.48
CA SER A 136 17.16 60.15 4.26
C SER A 136 18.52 59.81 3.67
N ILE A 137 19.17 58.79 4.21
CA ILE A 137 20.50 58.32 3.81
C ILE A 137 20.40 56.84 3.55
N ASP A 138 20.63 56.43 2.30
CA ASP A 138 20.66 55.03 1.93
C ASP A 138 21.93 54.36 2.44
N LEU A 139 21.79 53.18 3.04
CA LEU A 139 22.92 52.35 3.42
C LEU A 139 23.34 51.46 2.23
N PRO A 140 24.62 51.06 2.19
CA PRO A 140 25.04 50.02 1.25
C PRO A 140 24.17 48.75 1.39
N VAL A 141 23.78 48.19 0.23
CA VAL A 141 23.00 46.96 0.19
C VAL A 141 23.83 45.82 0.79
N LYS A 142 23.24 45.05 1.70
CA LYS A 142 23.90 43.93 2.38
C LYS A 142 23.31 42.61 1.92
N LYS A 143 24.04 41.83 1.09
CA LYS A 143 23.65 40.45 0.79
C LYS A 143 23.79 39.57 2.04
N VAL A 144 22.78 38.78 2.33
CA VAL A 144 22.64 38.03 3.60
C VAL A 144 22.75 36.53 3.40
N ALA A 145 22.08 36.01 2.40
CA ALA A 145 22.06 34.59 2.11
C ALA A 145 21.82 34.32 0.63
N ASP A 146 22.32 33.22 0.13
CA ASP A 146 21.98 32.67 -1.18
C ASP A 146 20.83 31.69 -1.06
N GLY A 147 20.19 31.37 -2.14
CA GLY A 147 19.17 30.35 -2.24
C GLY A 147 17.97 30.84 -3.00
N ALA A 148 16.86 30.09 -3.15
CA ALA A 148 16.39 29.12 -2.15
C ALA A 148 16.53 27.66 -2.64
N ASN A 149 16.96 26.79 -1.75
CA ASN A 149 17.05 25.36 -2.04
C ASN A 149 15.64 24.74 -2.16
N THR A 150 15.36 24.12 -3.32
CA THR A 150 14.08 23.48 -3.65
C THR A 150 14.17 21.96 -3.69
N THR A 151 15.16 21.34 -3.06
CA THR A 151 15.41 19.89 -3.11
C THR A 151 14.17 19.06 -2.77
N TYR A 152 13.32 19.50 -1.83
CA TYR A 152 12.09 18.77 -1.50
C TYR A 152 11.13 18.61 -2.67
N MET A 153 11.17 19.48 -3.67
CA MET A 153 10.32 19.42 -4.87
C MET A 153 10.70 18.27 -5.81
N LEU A 154 11.85 17.62 -5.58
CA LEU A 154 12.24 16.41 -6.31
C LEU A 154 11.35 15.20 -5.93
N VAL A 155 10.56 15.32 -4.87
CA VAL A 155 9.56 14.29 -4.53
C VAL A 155 8.66 14.05 -5.74
N GLY A 156 8.50 12.79 -6.12
CA GLY A 156 7.71 12.42 -7.29
C GLY A 156 8.43 12.49 -8.64
N VAL A 157 9.67 12.97 -8.74
CA VAL A 157 10.45 12.95 -10.00
C VAL A 157 10.79 11.51 -10.42
N GLY A 158 11.14 10.64 -9.46
CA GLY A 158 11.48 9.23 -9.72
C GLY A 158 10.26 8.33 -9.87
N GLU A 159 9.30 8.44 -8.96
CA GLU A 159 8.19 7.48 -8.78
C GLU A 159 6.80 8.11 -8.95
N GLY A 160 6.75 9.41 -9.24
CA GLY A 160 5.53 10.19 -9.32
C GLY A 160 4.97 10.57 -7.93
N LEU A 161 3.91 11.38 -7.94
CA LEU A 161 3.22 11.78 -6.72
C LEU A 161 2.20 10.70 -6.31
N GLY A 162 2.68 9.73 -5.54
CA GLY A 162 1.89 8.62 -5.05
C GLY A 162 1.57 7.56 -6.10
N SER A 163 1.32 6.36 -5.64
CA SER A 163 1.05 5.19 -6.47
C SER A 163 -0.15 4.40 -5.95
N VAL A 164 -0.78 3.66 -6.87
CA VAL A 164 -1.87 2.72 -6.57
C VAL A 164 -1.60 1.42 -7.33
N ALA A 165 -1.57 0.30 -6.62
CA ALA A 165 -1.41 -1.00 -7.22
C ALA A 165 -2.71 -1.45 -7.90
N TYR A 166 -2.59 -2.19 -9.00
CA TYR A 166 -3.72 -2.91 -9.57
C TYR A 166 -4.16 -4.04 -8.65
N LYS A 167 -5.46 -4.26 -8.53
CA LYS A 167 -6.00 -5.47 -7.89
C LYS A 167 -5.60 -6.69 -8.72
N ALA A 168 -5.12 -7.72 -8.02
CA ALA A 168 -4.61 -8.93 -8.65
C ALA A 168 -5.73 -9.75 -9.32
N ASP A 169 -5.35 -10.49 -10.36
CA ASP A 169 -6.12 -11.62 -10.85
C ASP A 169 -5.87 -12.85 -9.96
N ASN A 170 -6.82 -13.81 -9.98
CA ASN A 170 -6.70 -15.12 -9.36
C ASN A 170 -6.54 -16.21 -10.42
N TYR A 171 -6.05 -15.85 -11.59
CA TYR A 171 -5.91 -16.74 -12.72
C TYR A 171 -4.93 -17.87 -12.43
N GLN A 172 -5.37 -19.10 -12.70
CA GLN A 172 -4.55 -20.30 -12.57
C GLN A 172 -4.38 -20.94 -13.96
N GLU A 173 -3.14 -21.12 -14.38
CA GLU A 173 -2.82 -21.81 -15.64
C GLU A 173 -3.07 -23.32 -15.53
N VAL A 174 -2.88 -23.89 -14.35
CA VAL A 174 -3.18 -25.29 -14.05
C VAL A 174 -4.14 -25.32 -12.87
N ILE A 175 -5.30 -25.92 -13.09
CA ILE A 175 -6.36 -26.01 -12.07
C ILE A 175 -6.45 -27.47 -11.63
N PRO A 176 -6.13 -27.80 -10.36
CA PRO A 176 -6.35 -29.13 -9.83
C PRO A 176 -7.86 -29.41 -9.73
N GLN A 177 -8.28 -30.57 -10.18
CA GLN A 177 -9.66 -31.05 -10.13
C GLN A 177 -9.67 -32.49 -9.64
N THR A 178 -10.80 -32.94 -9.11
CA THR A 178 -11.02 -34.34 -8.78
C THR A 178 -12.32 -34.81 -9.41
N ALA A 179 -12.30 -36.05 -9.89
CA ALA A 179 -13.52 -36.80 -10.19
C ALA A 179 -13.65 -37.93 -9.19
N GLU A 180 -14.86 -38.15 -8.68
CA GLU A 180 -15.06 -39.10 -7.60
C GLU A 180 -16.26 -40.02 -7.84
N GLY A 181 -16.12 -41.26 -7.35
CA GLY A 181 -17.21 -42.21 -7.21
C GLY A 181 -17.09 -42.95 -5.90
N GLN A 182 -18.16 -43.50 -5.40
CA GLN A 182 -18.13 -44.27 -4.14
C GLN A 182 -18.98 -45.53 -4.19
N ILE A 183 -18.57 -46.47 -3.35
CA ILE A 183 -19.36 -47.64 -3.02
C ILE A 183 -19.67 -47.64 -1.52
N LEU A 184 -20.86 -48.09 -1.17
CA LEU A 184 -21.31 -48.14 0.23
C LEU A 184 -21.28 -49.60 0.77
N TYR A 185 -20.88 -49.69 2.03
CA TYR A 185 -20.84 -50.97 2.73
C TYR A 185 -22.00 -51.07 3.76
N THR A 186 -22.43 -52.31 3.99
CA THR A 186 -23.31 -52.58 5.17
C THR A 186 -22.55 -52.41 6.47
N ILE A 187 -23.28 -52.21 7.55
CA ILE A 187 -22.69 -52.11 8.89
C ILE A 187 -21.82 -53.33 9.18
N ASN A 188 -20.65 -53.13 9.74
CA ASN A 188 -19.65 -54.16 10.10
C ASN A 188 -19.21 -55.08 8.96
N SER A 189 -19.45 -54.72 7.67
CA SER A 189 -19.01 -55.49 6.52
C SER A 189 -17.99 -54.68 5.65
N ALA A 190 -17.13 -55.44 5.00
CA ALA A 190 -16.24 -54.98 3.95
C ALA A 190 -16.56 -55.66 2.58
N ASP A 191 -17.72 -56.31 2.44
CA ASP A 191 -18.09 -56.99 1.20
C ASP A 191 -18.65 -55.98 0.20
N VAL A 192 -18.05 -55.93 -1.00
CA VAL A 192 -18.50 -55.10 -2.11
C VAL A 192 -19.70 -55.74 -2.79
N ARG A 193 -20.84 -55.09 -2.70
CA ARG A 193 -22.09 -55.59 -3.28
C ARG A 193 -22.13 -55.25 -4.76
N SER A 194 -22.59 -56.18 -5.60
CA SER A 194 -22.67 -55.97 -7.05
C SER A 194 -23.55 -54.78 -7.46
N LYS A 195 -24.55 -54.42 -6.68
CA LYS A 195 -25.38 -53.25 -6.92
C LYS A 195 -24.63 -51.94 -6.75
N GLU A 196 -23.65 -51.87 -5.85
CA GLU A 196 -22.82 -50.67 -5.64
C GLU A 196 -21.94 -50.38 -6.84
N LEU A 197 -21.39 -51.40 -7.47
CA LEU A 197 -20.60 -51.27 -8.73
C LEU A 197 -21.44 -50.79 -9.95
N LYS A 198 -22.75 -50.77 -9.83
CA LYS A 198 -23.71 -50.28 -10.83
C LYS A 198 -24.46 -49.05 -10.36
N SER A 199 -24.05 -48.46 -9.26
CA SER A 199 -24.66 -47.26 -8.69
C SER A 199 -24.50 -46.08 -9.62
N ALA A 200 -25.30 -45.04 -9.43
CA ALA A 200 -25.16 -43.76 -10.15
C ALA A 200 -23.76 -43.17 -9.94
N SER A 201 -23.27 -43.16 -8.68
CA SER A 201 -21.95 -42.63 -8.33
C SER A 201 -20.80 -43.28 -9.13
N ILE A 202 -20.82 -44.62 -9.31
CA ILE A 202 -19.81 -45.31 -10.10
C ILE A 202 -19.95 -45.01 -11.62
N LYS A 203 -21.19 -44.90 -12.11
CA LYS A 203 -21.42 -44.53 -13.51
C LYS A 203 -20.96 -43.10 -13.82
N ASP A 204 -21.22 -42.19 -12.92
CA ASP A 204 -20.79 -40.79 -13.04
C ASP A 204 -19.26 -40.68 -13.01
N PHE A 205 -18.60 -41.45 -12.14
CA PHE A 205 -17.13 -41.57 -12.12
C PHE A 205 -16.57 -42.13 -13.42
N GLN A 206 -17.19 -43.18 -13.98
CA GLN A 206 -16.79 -43.76 -15.27
C GLN A 206 -16.97 -42.76 -16.41
N ALA A 207 -18.06 -41.99 -16.41
CA ALA A 207 -18.30 -40.94 -17.39
C ALA A 207 -17.28 -39.80 -17.28
N ALA A 208 -16.93 -39.45 -16.05
CA ALA A 208 -15.88 -38.44 -15.78
C ALA A 208 -14.52 -38.92 -16.31
N LEU A 209 -14.15 -40.18 -16.13
CA LEU A 209 -12.91 -40.73 -16.71
C LEU A 209 -12.91 -40.69 -18.26
N ASP A 210 -14.06 -40.93 -18.92
CA ASP A 210 -14.18 -40.76 -20.36
C ASP A 210 -14.03 -39.31 -20.78
N GLU A 211 -14.62 -38.39 -20.06
CA GLU A 211 -14.50 -36.95 -20.31
C GLU A 211 -13.05 -36.49 -20.11
N ILE A 212 -12.36 -36.95 -19.05
CA ILE A 212 -10.94 -36.63 -18.81
C ILE A 212 -10.09 -37.11 -20.02
N LYS A 213 -10.34 -38.32 -20.53
CA LYS A 213 -9.60 -38.87 -21.65
C LYS A 213 -9.88 -38.12 -22.95
N SER A 214 -11.09 -37.67 -23.17
CA SER A 214 -11.50 -36.98 -24.40
C SER A 214 -11.17 -35.49 -24.43
N ASN A 215 -10.88 -34.90 -23.31
CA ASN A 215 -10.61 -33.48 -23.19
C ASN A 215 -9.10 -33.20 -23.21
N GLU A 216 -8.62 -32.60 -24.31
CA GLU A 216 -7.19 -32.29 -24.50
C GLU A 216 -6.59 -31.40 -23.44
N ARG A 217 -7.43 -30.67 -22.70
CA ARG A 217 -7.00 -29.80 -21.59
C ARG A 217 -6.96 -30.49 -20.23
N LYS A 218 -7.40 -31.75 -20.15
CA LYS A 218 -7.39 -32.52 -18.88
C LYS A 218 -6.31 -33.59 -18.91
N THR A 219 -5.56 -33.68 -17.85
CA THR A 219 -4.53 -34.71 -17.67
C THR A 219 -4.79 -35.45 -16.36
N LEU A 220 -5.01 -36.74 -16.43
CA LEU A 220 -5.08 -37.62 -15.27
C LEU A 220 -3.69 -37.73 -14.63
N LYS A 221 -3.56 -37.35 -13.37
CA LYS A 221 -2.29 -37.35 -12.59
C LYS A 221 -2.12 -38.62 -11.75
N GLY A 222 -3.22 -39.18 -11.32
CA GLY A 222 -3.23 -40.40 -10.54
C GLY A 222 -4.62 -40.74 -10.06
N THR A 223 -4.75 -41.93 -9.50
CA THR A 223 -5.99 -42.42 -8.95
C THR A 223 -5.79 -42.93 -7.52
N GLU A 224 -6.81 -42.83 -6.72
CA GLU A 224 -6.79 -43.27 -5.33
C GLU A 224 -8.03 -44.08 -5.00
N VAL A 225 -7.87 -45.06 -4.11
CA VAL A 225 -8.95 -45.76 -3.41
C VAL A 225 -8.81 -45.44 -1.93
N VAL A 226 -9.76 -44.70 -1.38
CA VAL A 226 -9.74 -44.29 0.03
C VAL A 226 -10.92 -44.87 0.73
N ALA A 227 -10.68 -45.74 1.72
CA ALA A 227 -11.74 -46.44 2.46
C ALA A 227 -11.88 -45.91 3.88
N TYR A 228 -13.13 -45.90 4.33
CA TYR A 228 -13.55 -45.34 5.59
C TYR A 228 -14.45 -46.27 6.39
N ALA A 229 -14.56 -45.98 7.66
CA ALA A 229 -15.61 -46.50 8.54
C ALA A 229 -16.40 -45.32 9.11
N SER A 230 -17.70 -45.55 9.36
CA SER A 230 -18.51 -44.54 10.02
C SER A 230 -18.06 -44.35 11.47
N PRO A 231 -18.12 -43.10 12.01
CA PRO A 231 -17.61 -42.81 13.35
C PRO A 231 -18.52 -43.26 14.50
N ASP A 232 -19.31 -44.32 14.31
CA ASP A 232 -20.24 -44.88 15.29
C ASP A 232 -19.74 -46.12 16.00
N GLY A 233 -18.47 -46.47 15.88
CA GLY A 233 -17.78 -47.58 16.51
C GLY A 233 -16.41 -47.20 17.05
N GLY A 234 -15.86 -47.99 17.95
CA GLY A 234 -14.55 -47.73 18.53
C GLY A 234 -13.44 -47.59 17.49
N GLU A 235 -12.48 -46.73 17.74
CA GLU A 235 -11.42 -46.34 16.81
C GLU A 235 -10.63 -47.55 16.26
N GLU A 236 -10.20 -48.46 17.12
CA GLU A 236 -9.44 -49.64 16.73
C GLU A 236 -10.25 -50.58 15.81
N LEU A 237 -11.55 -50.76 16.11
CA LEU A 237 -12.46 -51.56 15.27
C LEU A 237 -12.60 -50.89 13.88
N ASN A 238 -12.81 -49.61 13.86
CA ASN A 238 -13.00 -48.84 12.61
C ASN A 238 -11.71 -48.75 11.77
N ALA A 239 -10.55 -48.69 12.40
CA ALA A 239 -9.27 -48.81 11.71
C ALA A 239 -9.13 -50.16 11.00
N LYS A 240 -9.42 -51.25 11.69
CA LYS A 240 -9.41 -52.59 11.08
C LYS A 240 -10.48 -52.78 10.01
N LEU A 241 -11.66 -52.17 10.18
CA LEU A 241 -12.75 -52.24 9.21
C LEU A 241 -12.45 -51.43 7.94
N SER A 242 -11.93 -50.25 8.07
CA SER A 242 -11.50 -49.43 6.92
C SER A 242 -10.36 -50.09 6.15
N ASP A 243 -9.40 -50.75 6.82
CA ASP A 243 -8.35 -51.52 6.16
C ASP A 243 -8.91 -52.69 5.35
N LYS A 244 -9.88 -53.42 5.88
CA LYS A 244 -10.57 -54.50 5.12
C LYS A 244 -11.35 -53.92 3.94
N ARG A 245 -12.00 -52.77 4.10
CA ARG A 245 -12.72 -52.08 3.02
C ARG A 245 -11.78 -51.59 1.93
N SER A 246 -10.60 -51.05 2.29
CA SER A 246 -9.62 -50.59 1.31
C SER A 246 -9.15 -51.73 0.42
N LYS A 247 -8.84 -52.90 1.00
CA LYS A 247 -8.46 -54.11 0.30
C LYS A 247 -9.57 -54.66 -0.60
N SER A 248 -10.83 -54.57 -0.16
CA SER A 248 -11.97 -55.07 -0.99
C SER A 248 -12.33 -54.09 -2.10
N ALA A 249 -12.19 -52.78 -1.87
CA ALA A 249 -12.37 -51.74 -2.89
C ALA A 249 -11.25 -51.78 -3.95
N ASP A 250 -10.00 -51.99 -3.54
CA ASP A 250 -8.87 -52.24 -4.44
C ASP A 250 -9.12 -53.41 -5.39
N LYS A 251 -9.57 -54.56 -4.82
CA LYS A 251 -9.98 -55.72 -5.65
C LYS A 251 -11.14 -55.42 -6.59
N ALA A 252 -11.99 -54.46 -6.25
CA ALA A 252 -13.10 -54.04 -7.10
C ALA A 252 -12.69 -53.02 -8.17
N TRP A 253 -11.51 -52.38 -8.05
CA TRP A 253 -11.01 -51.34 -8.91
C TRP A 253 -11.11 -51.70 -10.39
N SER A 254 -10.59 -52.88 -10.76
CA SER A 254 -10.63 -53.37 -12.16
C SER A 254 -12.03 -53.40 -12.75
N LYS A 255 -13.07 -53.65 -11.95
CA LYS A 255 -14.47 -53.60 -12.41
C LYS A 255 -15.03 -52.18 -12.44
N VAL A 256 -14.56 -51.30 -11.56
CA VAL A 256 -14.97 -49.90 -11.54
C VAL A 256 -14.43 -49.17 -12.79
N VAL A 257 -13.21 -49.48 -13.19
CA VAL A 257 -12.54 -48.86 -14.37
C VAL A 257 -12.53 -49.76 -15.61
N GLU A 258 -13.42 -50.74 -15.68
CA GLU A 258 -13.49 -51.67 -16.81
C GLU A 258 -13.59 -50.91 -18.14
N GLY A 259 -12.66 -51.19 -19.06
CA GLY A 259 -12.57 -50.53 -20.37
C GLY A 259 -11.94 -49.11 -20.32
N LYS A 260 -11.40 -48.69 -19.18
CA LYS A 260 -10.71 -47.41 -19.06
C LYS A 260 -9.19 -47.60 -19.02
N GLU A 261 -8.45 -46.70 -19.61
CA GLU A 261 -6.97 -46.66 -19.55
C GLU A 261 -6.51 -45.85 -18.35
N VAL A 262 -6.52 -46.43 -17.17
CA VAL A 262 -6.07 -45.81 -15.93
C VAL A 262 -5.08 -46.70 -15.20
N SER A 263 -4.13 -46.11 -14.48
CA SER A 263 -3.16 -46.85 -13.68
C SER A 263 -3.79 -47.41 -12.41
N ASP A 264 -3.06 -48.36 -11.76
CA ASP A 264 -3.44 -48.84 -10.46
C ASP A 264 -3.51 -47.70 -9.44
N PRO A 265 -4.50 -47.72 -8.50
CA PRO A 265 -4.72 -46.65 -7.58
C PRO A 265 -3.77 -46.72 -6.39
N GLU A 266 -3.48 -45.56 -5.79
CA GLU A 266 -2.95 -45.51 -4.42
C GLU A 266 -4.06 -45.90 -3.44
N VAL A 267 -3.79 -46.91 -2.58
CA VAL A 267 -4.81 -47.46 -1.67
C VAL A 267 -4.59 -46.93 -0.26
N LYS A 268 -5.61 -46.26 0.28
CA LYS A 268 -5.56 -45.62 1.62
C LYS A 268 -6.69 -46.17 2.54
N SER A 269 -6.41 -46.25 3.81
CA SER A 269 -7.36 -46.56 4.87
C SER A 269 -7.31 -45.44 5.92
N VAL A 270 -8.44 -44.82 6.18
CA VAL A 270 -8.50 -43.61 7.05
C VAL A 270 -9.01 -43.93 8.45
N GLY A 271 -9.76 -45.04 8.62
CA GLY A 271 -10.48 -45.29 9.88
C GLY A 271 -11.83 -44.58 9.90
N GLN A 272 -12.09 -43.83 10.96
CA GLN A 272 -13.32 -43.05 11.11
C GLN A 272 -13.38 -41.87 10.19
N ASP A 273 -14.46 -41.72 9.44
CA ASP A 273 -14.69 -40.61 8.47
C ASP A 273 -15.29 -39.37 9.19
N TRP A 274 -14.51 -38.71 10.02
CA TRP A 274 -14.97 -37.50 10.71
C TRP A 274 -15.10 -36.30 9.79
N GLU A 275 -14.29 -36.22 8.76
CA GLU A 275 -14.36 -35.15 7.76
C GLU A 275 -15.64 -35.26 6.94
N GLY A 276 -15.91 -36.43 6.38
CA GLY A 276 -17.16 -36.67 5.65
C GLY A 276 -18.39 -36.59 6.56
N PHE A 277 -18.26 -36.91 7.85
CA PHE A 277 -19.34 -36.70 8.82
C PHE A 277 -19.68 -35.20 8.94
N GLN A 278 -18.66 -34.36 9.10
CA GLN A 278 -18.85 -32.90 9.18
C GLN A 278 -19.47 -32.34 7.91
N GLU A 279 -18.99 -32.77 6.75
CA GLU A 279 -19.50 -32.37 5.44
C GLU A 279 -21.01 -32.71 5.32
N LEU A 280 -21.36 -33.99 5.48
CA LEU A 280 -22.74 -34.44 5.35
C LEU A 280 -23.70 -33.80 6.37
N VAL A 281 -23.25 -33.57 7.61
CA VAL A 281 -24.06 -32.84 8.59
C VAL A 281 -24.26 -31.41 8.21
N SER A 282 -23.23 -30.73 7.70
CA SER A 282 -23.33 -29.33 7.26
C SER A 282 -24.33 -29.13 6.13
N GLU A 283 -24.38 -30.08 5.20
CA GLU A 283 -25.29 -30.08 4.05
C GLU A 283 -26.70 -30.59 4.38
N SER A 284 -26.87 -31.26 5.51
CA SER A 284 -28.13 -31.85 5.92
C SER A 284 -29.16 -30.81 6.40
N ASN A 285 -30.43 -31.25 6.45
CA ASN A 285 -31.50 -30.49 7.09
C ASN A 285 -31.78 -30.98 8.52
N ILE A 286 -30.80 -31.62 9.18
CA ILE A 286 -30.93 -32.13 10.54
C ILE A 286 -31.11 -30.95 11.48
N GLU A 287 -32.12 -31.05 12.36
CA GLU A 287 -32.32 -30.14 13.48
C GLU A 287 -31.09 -30.20 14.39
N ASP A 288 -30.64 -29.07 14.92
CA ASP A 288 -29.43 -28.97 15.75
C ASP A 288 -28.09 -29.28 15.05
N LYS A 289 -28.00 -29.28 13.73
CA LYS A 289 -26.74 -29.48 13.01
C LYS A 289 -25.58 -28.58 13.49
N ASP A 290 -25.89 -27.33 13.84
CA ASP A 290 -24.91 -26.38 14.35
C ASP A 290 -24.33 -26.79 15.69
N LEU A 291 -25.13 -27.46 16.54
CA LEU A 291 -24.67 -28.04 17.80
C LEU A 291 -23.69 -29.20 17.56
N ILE A 292 -24.00 -30.09 16.59
CA ILE A 292 -23.11 -31.18 16.19
C ILE A 292 -21.77 -30.64 15.68
N ILE A 293 -21.80 -29.67 14.78
CA ILE A 293 -20.59 -29.05 14.23
C ILE A 293 -19.77 -28.38 15.34
N ARG A 294 -20.42 -27.74 16.31
CA ARG A 294 -19.75 -27.18 17.49
C ARG A 294 -19.04 -28.25 18.32
N VAL A 295 -19.67 -29.38 18.57
CA VAL A 295 -19.03 -30.50 19.26
C VAL A 295 -17.79 -30.99 18.53
N LEU A 296 -17.86 -31.12 17.19
CA LEU A 296 -16.70 -31.48 16.37
C LEU A 296 -15.55 -30.47 16.47
N SER A 297 -15.88 -29.17 16.57
CA SER A 297 -14.86 -28.12 16.71
C SER A 297 -14.25 -28.03 18.11
N MET A 298 -15.00 -28.38 19.14
CA MET A 298 -14.57 -28.34 20.57
C MET A 298 -13.66 -29.49 20.95
N TYR A 299 -13.87 -30.68 20.39
CA TYR A 299 -13.15 -31.91 20.76
C TYR A 299 -12.34 -32.43 19.58
N SER A 300 -11.05 -32.65 19.80
CA SER A 300 -10.15 -33.27 18.82
C SER A 300 -10.10 -34.79 18.96
N ASP A 301 -10.39 -35.32 20.16
CA ASP A 301 -10.39 -36.76 20.47
C ASP A 301 -11.61 -37.46 19.85
N PRO A 302 -11.42 -38.47 18.97
CA PRO A 302 -12.49 -39.18 18.31
C PRO A 302 -13.45 -39.87 19.27
N ALA A 303 -12.97 -40.43 20.37
CA ALA A 303 -13.79 -41.14 21.36
C ALA A 303 -14.69 -40.17 22.13
N VAL A 304 -14.19 -38.99 22.45
CA VAL A 304 -14.96 -37.90 23.07
C VAL A 304 -16.03 -37.38 22.10
N ARG A 305 -15.68 -37.14 20.85
CA ARG A 305 -16.65 -36.76 19.81
C ARG A 305 -17.79 -37.77 19.67
N GLU A 306 -17.44 -39.03 19.57
CA GLU A 306 -18.42 -40.12 19.47
C GLU A 306 -19.35 -40.14 20.67
N SER A 307 -18.81 -40.03 21.88
CA SER A 307 -19.58 -40.05 23.15
C SER A 307 -20.53 -38.86 23.22
N GLU A 308 -20.06 -37.65 22.93
CA GLU A 308 -20.88 -36.42 22.97
C GLU A 308 -22.03 -36.47 21.96
N ILE A 309 -21.77 -36.95 20.73
CA ILE A 309 -22.80 -37.08 19.70
C ILE A 309 -23.84 -38.17 20.09
N LYS A 310 -23.39 -39.29 20.69
CA LYS A 310 -24.30 -40.32 21.18
C LYS A 310 -25.19 -39.84 22.32
N ASN A 311 -24.71 -38.93 23.14
CA ASN A 311 -25.48 -38.33 24.24
C ASN A 311 -26.65 -37.45 23.75
N MET A 312 -26.61 -37.01 22.51
CA MET A 312 -27.73 -36.31 21.84
C MET A 312 -28.70 -37.33 21.24
N SER A 313 -29.50 -38.00 22.05
CA SER A 313 -30.24 -39.23 21.69
C SER A 313 -31.17 -39.10 20.48
N GLU A 314 -31.90 -38.00 20.36
CA GLU A 314 -32.82 -37.75 19.23
C GLU A 314 -32.03 -37.48 17.92
N VAL A 315 -31.05 -36.61 18.00
CA VAL A 315 -30.14 -36.29 16.91
C VAL A 315 -29.39 -37.53 16.43
N TYR A 316 -28.88 -38.34 17.35
CA TYR A 316 -28.16 -39.58 17.03
C TYR A 316 -29.04 -40.60 16.28
N THR A 317 -30.33 -40.65 16.59
CA THR A 317 -31.27 -41.52 15.88
C THR A 317 -31.41 -41.10 14.40
N THR A 318 -31.47 -39.79 14.13
CA THR A 318 -31.51 -39.25 12.78
C THR A 318 -30.18 -39.50 12.04
N LEU A 319 -29.05 -39.24 12.70
CA LEU A 319 -27.70 -39.50 12.15
C LEU A 319 -27.52 -40.97 11.73
N LYS A 320 -28.02 -41.91 12.52
CA LYS A 320 -27.98 -43.36 12.19
C LYS A 320 -28.69 -43.71 10.89
N LYS A 321 -29.72 -42.97 10.54
CA LYS A 321 -30.53 -43.26 9.35
C LYS A 321 -30.01 -42.51 8.14
N GLU A 322 -29.57 -41.28 8.30
CA GLU A 322 -29.33 -40.36 7.19
C GLU A 322 -27.85 -40.11 6.88
N VAL A 323 -26.98 -40.09 7.90
CA VAL A 323 -25.57 -39.74 7.74
C VAL A 323 -24.62 -40.93 7.85
N LEU A 324 -24.72 -41.71 8.92
CA LEU A 324 -23.76 -42.78 9.17
C LEU A 324 -23.71 -43.86 8.10
N PRO A 325 -24.81 -44.21 7.38
CA PRO A 325 -24.75 -45.16 6.28
C PRO A 325 -23.88 -44.71 5.12
N GLU A 326 -23.89 -43.41 4.80
CA GLU A 326 -23.12 -42.80 3.72
C GLU A 326 -21.61 -42.77 4.01
N LEU A 327 -21.22 -42.83 5.30
CA LEU A 327 -19.82 -42.84 5.74
C LEU A 327 -19.21 -44.28 5.77
N ARG A 328 -20.01 -45.30 5.54
CA ARG A 328 -19.52 -46.67 5.37
C ARG A 328 -19.11 -46.91 3.93
N ARG A 329 -18.09 -46.19 3.47
CA ARG A 329 -17.77 -46.03 2.05
C ARG A 329 -16.32 -46.35 1.68
N ALA A 330 -16.10 -46.61 0.43
CA ALA A 330 -14.81 -46.39 -0.21
C ALA A 330 -15.01 -45.44 -1.39
N ARG A 331 -14.16 -44.46 -1.47
CA ARG A 331 -14.12 -43.47 -2.57
C ARG A 331 -13.08 -43.89 -3.60
N PHE A 332 -13.42 -43.77 -4.87
CA PHE A 332 -12.55 -43.85 -5.99
C PHE A 332 -12.32 -42.45 -6.50
N ILE A 333 -11.09 -41.98 -6.50
CA ILE A 333 -10.72 -40.58 -6.78
C ILE A 333 -9.79 -40.58 -7.97
N ALA A 334 -10.08 -39.76 -8.96
CA ALA A 334 -9.18 -39.43 -10.04
C ALA A 334 -8.69 -37.98 -9.88
N ASN A 335 -7.41 -37.81 -9.66
CA ASN A 335 -6.76 -36.51 -9.55
C ASN A 335 -6.42 -36.02 -10.95
N VAL A 336 -6.91 -34.85 -11.30
CA VAL A 336 -6.86 -34.29 -12.65
C VAL A 336 -6.24 -32.90 -12.61
N GLU A 337 -5.40 -32.60 -13.57
CA GLU A 337 -5.00 -31.22 -13.87
C GLU A 337 -5.74 -30.75 -15.10
N TYR A 338 -6.45 -29.64 -14.97
CA TYR A 338 -7.04 -28.91 -16.10
C TYR A 338 -6.07 -27.80 -16.53
N GLN A 339 -5.60 -27.85 -17.77
CA GLN A 339 -4.77 -26.83 -18.38
C GLN A 339 -5.65 -25.71 -18.91
N ASN A 340 -5.63 -24.57 -18.21
CA ASN A 340 -6.30 -23.35 -18.65
C ASN A 340 -5.52 -22.71 -19.81
N TYR A 341 -5.96 -21.55 -20.31
CA TYR A 341 -5.26 -20.86 -21.40
C TYR A 341 -3.84 -20.46 -20.98
N THR A 342 -2.86 -20.74 -21.83
CA THR A 342 -1.50 -20.23 -21.68
C THR A 342 -1.46 -18.74 -21.96
N LYS A 343 -0.34 -18.10 -21.62
CA LYS A 343 -0.12 -16.67 -21.92
C LYS A 343 -0.30 -16.38 -23.42
N GLU A 344 0.24 -17.23 -24.28
CA GLU A 344 0.19 -17.10 -25.74
C GLU A 344 -1.26 -17.22 -26.24
N GLU A 345 -2.01 -18.19 -25.71
CA GLU A 345 -3.43 -18.36 -26.04
C GLU A 345 -4.27 -17.17 -25.57
N LEU A 346 -4.02 -16.66 -24.35
CA LEU A 346 -4.71 -15.47 -23.85
C LEU A 346 -4.47 -14.27 -24.76
N LEU A 347 -3.22 -14.00 -25.14
CA LEU A 347 -2.90 -12.87 -26.03
C LEU A 347 -3.56 -13.03 -27.40
N LYS A 348 -3.59 -14.25 -27.95
CA LYS A 348 -4.29 -14.56 -29.19
C LYS A 348 -5.80 -14.33 -29.07
N LEU A 349 -6.42 -14.80 -27.99
CA LEU A 349 -7.86 -14.62 -27.74
C LEU A 349 -8.25 -13.17 -27.53
N VAL A 350 -7.36 -12.35 -26.95
CA VAL A 350 -7.55 -10.90 -26.84
C VAL A 350 -7.69 -10.25 -28.23
N GLU A 351 -6.95 -10.71 -29.23
CA GLU A 351 -7.00 -10.18 -30.60
C GLU A 351 -8.17 -10.75 -31.41
N GLU A 352 -8.43 -12.05 -31.27
CA GLU A 352 -9.38 -12.78 -32.12
C GLU A 352 -10.81 -12.82 -31.57
N ASN A 353 -10.96 -13.08 -30.27
CA ASN A 353 -12.27 -13.27 -29.65
C ASN A 353 -12.22 -13.08 -28.10
N MET A 354 -12.16 -11.85 -27.65
CA MET A 354 -12.14 -11.50 -26.23
C MET A 354 -13.39 -11.98 -25.46
N ASP A 355 -14.49 -12.24 -26.16
CA ASP A 355 -15.78 -12.61 -25.54
C ASP A 355 -15.79 -14.01 -24.91
N VAL A 356 -14.86 -14.88 -25.28
CA VAL A 356 -14.76 -16.22 -24.69
C VAL A 356 -14.06 -16.23 -23.32
N LEU A 357 -13.36 -15.15 -22.99
CA LEU A 357 -12.62 -15.03 -21.74
C LEU A 357 -13.57 -14.80 -20.56
N ASP A 358 -13.30 -15.49 -19.46
CA ASP A 358 -13.92 -15.24 -18.16
C ASP A 358 -13.28 -14.04 -17.45
N GLU A 359 -13.76 -13.69 -16.24
CA GLU A 359 -13.27 -12.55 -15.47
C GLU A 359 -11.77 -12.66 -15.20
N GLU A 360 -11.30 -13.83 -14.71
CA GLU A 360 -9.91 -14.02 -14.33
C GLU A 360 -8.98 -13.96 -15.56
N ALA A 361 -9.40 -14.54 -16.67
CA ALA A 361 -8.68 -14.49 -17.93
C ALA A 361 -8.59 -13.07 -18.51
N LEU A 362 -9.65 -12.25 -18.39
CA LEU A 362 -9.65 -10.84 -18.79
C LEU A 362 -8.69 -10.02 -17.93
N LEU A 363 -8.73 -10.19 -16.59
CA LEU A 363 -7.83 -9.50 -15.67
C LEU A 363 -6.38 -9.92 -15.90
N ARG A 364 -6.12 -11.22 -16.09
CA ARG A 364 -4.79 -11.75 -16.42
C ARG A 364 -4.28 -11.19 -17.75
N SER A 365 -5.10 -11.17 -18.77
CA SER A 365 -4.77 -10.61 -20.08
C SER A 365 -4.43 -9.13 -20.01
N ALA A 366 -5.16 -8.34 -19.22
CA ALA A 366 -4.87 -6.94 -18.99
C ALA A 366 -3.49 -6.70 -18.35
N LYS A 367 -3.00 -7.64 -17.55
CA LYS A 367 -1.65 -7.60 -16.99
C LYS A 367 -0.58 -7.93 -18.03
N LEU A 368 -0.89 -8.83 -18.99
CA LEU A 368 0.04 -9.30 -20.01
C LEU A 368 0.23 -8.29 -21.15
N VAL A 369 -0.83 -7.58 -21.56
CA VAL A 369 -0.76 -6.60 -22.64
C VAL A 369 -0.04 -5.32 -22.19
N LYS A 370 0.67 -4.68 -23.14
CA LYS A 370 1.39 -3.42 -22.88
C LYS A 370 0.57 -2.19 -23.30
N ASP A 371 -0.24 -2.34 -24.33
CA ASP A 371 -1.03 -1.24 -24.90
C ASP A 371 -2.17 -0.84 -23.96
N SER A 372 -2.21 0.45 -23.59
CA SER A 372 -3.20 1.00 -22.68
C SER A 372 -4.63 0.90 -23.20
N LYS A 373 -4.84 1.03 -24.52
CA LYS A 373 -6.20 0.96 -25.09
C LYS A 373 -6.75 -0.46 -25.03
N THR A 374 -5.91 -1.45 -25.31
CA THR A 374 -6.27 -2.87 -25.17
C THR A 374 -6.53 -3.21 -23.70
N LYS A 375 -5.70 -2.70 -22.78
CA LYS A 375 -5.89 -2.87 -21.35
C LYS A 375 -7.21 -2.26 -20.85
N GLU A 376 -7.54 -1.06 -21.32
CA GLU A 376 -8.82 -0.39 -21.06
C GLU A 376 -10.01 -1.22 -21.58
N ALA A 377 -9.91 -1.76 -22.81
CA ALA A 377 -10.96 -2.60 -23.40
C ALA A 377 -11.19 -3.88 -22.59
N LEU A 378 -10.13 -4.53 -22.09
CA LEU A 378 -10.21 -5.74 -21.27
C LEU A 378 -10.89 -5.46 -19.92
N TYR A 379 -10.51 -4.38 -19.24
CA TYR A 379 -11.18 -4.00 -17.98
C TYR A 379 -12.64 -3.64 -18.20
N LYS A 380 -12.96 -2.87 -19.25
CA LYS A 380 -14.35 -2.54 -19.60
C LYS A 380 -15.17 -3.80 -19.91
N LYS A 381 -14.60 -4.76 -20.64
CA LYS A 381 -15.25 -6.04 -20.92
C LYS A 381 -15.53 -6.84 -19.64
N ALA A 382 -14.58 -6.88 -18.71
CA ALA A 382 -14.78 -7.56 -17.43
C ALA A 382 -15.86 -6.88 -16.57
N VAL A 383 -15.93 -5.54 -16.57
CA VAL A 383 -17.01 -4.80 -15.92
C VAL A 383 -18.36 -5.10 -16.57
N GLU A 384 -18.45 -5.02 -17.91
CA GLU A 384 -19.69 -5.20 -18.66
C GLU A 384 -20.26 -6.63 -18.48
N LYS A 385 -19.38 -7.64 -18.62
CA LYS A 385 -19.80 -9.04 -18.68
C LYS A 385 -20.00 -9.68 -17.32
N PHE A 386 -19.18 -9.30 -16.33
CA PHE A 386 -19.12 -9.93 -15.01
C PHE A 386 -19.43 -8.98 -13.86
N ASN A 387 -19.71 -7.70 -14.13
CA ASN A 387 -19.85 -6.66 -13.10
C ASN A 387 -18.61 -6.65 -12.15
N SER A 388 -17.42 -6.85 -12.71
CA SER A 388 -16.18 -7.01 -11.96
C SER A 388 -15.78 -5.73 -11.26
N ASP A 389 -15.88 -5.73 -9.94
CA ASP A 389 -15.46 -4.61 -9.09
C ASP A 389 -13.94 -4.41 -9.11
N ARG A 390 -13.17 -5.51 -9.26
CA ARG A 390 -11.71 -5.48 -9.44
C ARG A 390 -11.31 -4.80 -10.76
N ALA A 391 -12.00 -5.16 -11.84
CA ALA A 391 -11.76 -4.53 -13.15
C ALA A 391 -12.15 -3.04 -13.12
N GLN A 392 -13.26 -2.69 -12.45
CA GLN A 392 -13.70 -1.31 -12.27
C GLN A 392 -12.65 -0.48 -11.53
N PHE A 393 -12.08 -1.04 -10.45
CA PHE A 393 -10.97 -0.41 -9.72
C PHE A 393 -9.72 -0.27 -10.61
N ASN A 394 -9.34 -1.35 -11.32
CA ASN A 394 -8.17 -1.37 -12.18
C ASN A 394 -8.27 -0.39 -13.36
N LEU A 395 -9.48 -0.15 -13.86
CA LEU A 395 -9.73 0.89 -14.86
C LEU A 395 -9.42 2.29 -14.30
N GLY A 396 -9.80 2.55 -13.05
CA GLY A 396 -9.42 3.77 -12.33
C GLY A 396 -7.91 3.90 -12.18
N VAL A 397 -7.20 2.82 -11.84
CA VAL A 397 -5.72 2.81 -11.73
C VAL A 397 -5.07 3.08 -13.09
N LEU A 398 -5.61 2.50 -14.16
CA LEU A 398 -5.11 2.75 -15.51
C LEU A 398 -5.15 4.23 -15.87
N PHE A 399 -6.29 4.88 -15.65
CA PHE A 399 -6.44 6.32 -15.90
C PHE A 399 -5.57 7.18 -14.98
N LEU A 400 -5.40 6.76 -13.72
CA LEU A 400 -4.50 7.42 -12.79
C LEU A 400 -3.05 7.39 -13.28
N ASN A 401 -2.59 6.26 -13.82
CA ASN A 401 -1.24 6.09 -14.36
C ASN A 401 -1.03 6.88 -15.67
N GLU A 402 -2.10 7.23 -16.37
CA GLU A 402 -2.09 8.10 -17.54
C GLU A 402 -2.29 9.59 -17.17
N ASP A 403 -2.27 9.93 -15.89
CA ASP A 403 -2.52 11.27 -15.33
C ASP A 403 -3.90 11.87 -15.70
N LYS A 404 -4.87 10.99 -16.03
CA LYS A 404 -6.26 11.35 -16.32
C LYS A 404 -7.08 11.35 -15.02
N LEU A 405 -6.78 12.30 -14.13
CA LEU A 405 -7.27 12.30 -12.75
C LEU A 405 -8.80 12.29 -12.63
N ASP A 406 -9.51 13.08 -13.44
CA ASP A 406 -10.98 13.14 -13.39
C ASP A 406 -11.64 11.85 -13.91
N ALA A 407 -11.04 11.21 -14.92
CA ALA A 407 -11.49 9.92 -15.40
C ALA A 407 -11.25 8.82 -14.33
N ALA A 408 -10.08 8.82 -13.70
CA ALA A 408 -9.75 7.92 -12.61
C ALA A 408 -10.73 8.06 -11.44
N GLU A 409 -10.99 9.28 -10.99
CA GLU A 409 -11.94 9.57 -9.91
C GLU A 409 -13.36 9.08 -10.24
N LYS A 410 -13.81 9.28 -11.49
CA LYS A 410 -15.10 8.79 -11.96
C LYS A 410 -15.20 7.26 -11.90
N GLU A 411 -14.14 6.54 -12.32
CA GLU A 411 -14.14 5.08 -12.30
C GLU A 411 -14.04 4.54 -10.87
N PHE A 412 -13.21 5.12 -10.00
CA PHE A 412 -13.18 4.78 -8.58
C PHE A 412 -14.51 5.06 -7.86
N GLY A 413 -15.24 6.08 -8.30
CA GLY A 413 -16.57 6.39 -7.78
C GLY A 413 -17.62 5.28 -8.02
N LYS A 414 -17.42 4.45 -9.06
CA LYS A 414 -18.31 3.32 -9.41
C LYS A 414 -17.96 2.04 -8.64
N VAL A 415 -16.75 1.95 -8.03
CA VAL A 415 -16.32 0.77 -7.27
C VAL A 415 -17.27 0.54 -6.10
N ALA A 416 -17.84 -0.66 -6.02
CA ALA A 416 -18.80 -1.03 -4.99
C ALA A 416 -18.12 -1.30 -3.64
N THR A 417 -17.00 -2.02 -3.65
CA THR A 417 -16.21 -2.38 -2.47
C THR A 417 -15.50 -1.17 -1.90
N LYS A 418 -15.86 -0.77 -0.67
CA LYS A 418 -15.24 0.36 0.03
C LYS A 418 -14.13 -0.16 0.94
N ASP A 419 -13.00 -0.48 0.35
CA ASP A 419 -11.83 -1.03 1.03
C ASP A 419 -10.67 -0.03 1.16
N ALA A 420 -9.60 -0.48 1.82
CA ALA A 420 -8.41 0.31 2.06
C ALA A 420 -7.68 0.74 0.77
N GLU A 421 -7.72 -0.10 -0.27
CA GLU A 421 -7.10 0.22 -1.56
C GLU A 421 -7.84 1.36 -2.26
N LEU A 422 -9.17 1.38 -2.18
CA LEU A 422 -9.96 2.48 -2.73
C LEU A 422 -9.70 3.81 -1.98
N GLU A 423 -9.56 3.77 -0.65
CA GLU A 423 -9.20 4.96 0.13
C GLU A 423 -7.80 5.45 -0.23
N ASN A 424 -6.83 4.54 -0.41
CA ASN A 424 -5.50 4.91 -0.91
C ASN A 424 -5.57 5.58 -2.29
N ALA A 425 -6.36 5.05 -3.21
CA ALA A 425 -6.53 5.62 -4.55
C ALA A 425 -7.12 7.04 -4.52
N LYS A 426 -8.12 7.29 -3.68
CA LYS A 426 -8.68 8.64 -3.45
C LYS A 426 -7.62 9.58 -2.89
N GLY A 427 -6.79 9.10 -1.96
CA GLY A 427 -5.67 9.85 -1.40
C GLY A 427 -4.66 10.27 -2.46
N VAL A 428 -4.31 9.38 -3.39
CA VAL A 428 -3.39 9.69 -4.50
C VAL A 428 -3.99 10.72 -5.46
N ILE A 429 -5.29 10.63 -5.76
CA ILE A 429 -5.95 11.66 -6.57
C ILE A 429 -5.90 13.03 -5.88
N ALA A 430 -6.24 13.10 -4.60
CA ALA A 430 -6.18 14.33 -3.83
C ALA A 430 -4.75 14.92 -3.80
N LEU A 431 -3.74 14.06 -3.58
CA LEU A 431 -2.33 14.42 -3.60
C LEU A 431 -1.93 15.03 -4.94
N ARG A 432 -2.27 14.39 -6.08
CA ARG A 432 -1.94 14.89 -7.41
C ARG A 432 -2.72 16.15 -7.79
N LYS A 433 -3.91 16.35 -7.23
CA LYS A 433 -4.68 17.60 -7.33
C LYS A 433 -4.16 18.71 -6.40
N GLY A 434 -3.18 18.43 -5.54
CA GLY A 434 -2.58 19.39 -4.60
C GLY A 434 -3.34 19.54 -3.29
N ASP A 435 -4.41 18.79 -3.05
CA ASP A 435 -5.14 18.78 -1.77
C ASP A 435 -4.45 17.84 -0.77
N LEU A 436 -3.39 18.35 -0.15
CA LEU A 436 -2.60 17.59 0.82
C LEU A 436 -3.39 17.18 2.06
N ALA A 437 -4.39 17.98 2.46
CA ALA A 437 -5.22 17.69 3.64
C ALA A 437 -6.17 16.51 3.37
N ALA A 438 -6.85 16.51 2.22
CA ALA A 438 -7.68 15.39 1.81
C ALA A 438 -6.85 14.11 1.57
N ALA A 439 -5.67 14.23 0.97
CA ALA A 439 -4.74 13.12 0.76
C ALA A 439 -4.34 12.47 2.09
N GLN A 440 -3.90 13.26 3.05
CA GLN A 440 -3.52 12.79 4.40
C GLN A 440 -4.66 12.06 5.10
N LYS A 441 -5.89 12.58 5.02
CA LYS A 441 -7.07 11.96 5.62
C LYS A 441 -7.37 10.60 4.97
N ALA A 442 -7.28 10.51 3.66
CA ALA A 442 -7.55 9.29 2.91
C ALA A 442 -6.48 8.21 3.18
N PHE A 443 -5.19 8.57 3.20
CA PHE A 443 -4.10 7.64 3.53
C PHE A 443 -4.19 7.13 4.97
N ALA A 444 -4.57 7.98 5.91
CA ALA A 444 -4.81 7.57 7.29
C ALA A 444 -5.98 6.58 7.42
N ALA A 445 -7.05 6.77 6.64
CA ALA A 445 -8.19 5.85 6.59
C ALA A 445 -7.82 4.51 5.94
N ALA A 446 -6.99 4.53 4.89
CA ALA A 446 -6.52 3.33 4.20
C ALA A 446 -5.61 2.47 5.10
N GLY A 447 -4.61 3.04 5.75
CA GLY A 447 -3.73 2.37 6.70
C GLY A 447 -2.83 1.26 6.11
N THR A 448 -2.84 1.03 4.80
CA THR A 448 -2.01 0.04 4.10
C THR A 448 -0.54 0.45 4.06
N ALA A 449 0.36 -0.49 3.77
CA ALA A 449 1.78 -0.17 3.58
C ALA A 449 1.96 0.87 2.47
N GLN A 450 1.30 0.69 1.32
CA GLN A 450 1.36 1.64 0.20
C GLN A 450 0.79 3.02 0.57
N ALA A 451 -0.31 3.09 1.35
CA ALA A 451 -0.84 4.35 1.84
C ALA A 451 0.14 5.09 2.78
N LYS A 452 0.93 4.36 3.57
CA LYS A 452 1.99 4.94 4.41
C LYS A 452 3.14 5.51 3.58
N GLU A 453 3.53 4.84 2.50
CA GLU A 453 4.53 5.36 1.55
C GLU A 453 4.00 6.61 0.83
N ASN A 454 2.75 6.60 0.38
CA ASN A 454 2.11 7.78 -0.21
C ASN A 454 1.95 8.92 0.81
N GLN A 455 1.67 8.61 2.08
CA GLN A 455 1.65 9.61 3.16
C GLN A 455 3.02 10.25 3.37
N ALA A 456 4.12 9.51 3.19
CA ALA A 456 5.46 10.08 3.31
C ALA A 456 5.74 11.12 2.22
N VAL A 457 5.16 10.99 1.03
CA VAL A 457 5.21 12.03 -0.01
C VAL A 457 4.55 13.32 0.48
N VAL A 458 3.37 13.21 1.11
CA VAL A 458 2.69 14.35 1.74
C VAL A 458 3.56 14.96 2.85
N ASP A 459 4.21 14.13 3.66
CA ASP A 459 5.08 14.59 4.74
C ASP A 459 6.30 15.35 4.18
N ILE A 460 6.91 14.91 3.06
CA ILE A 460 7.99 15.65 2.37
C ILE A 460 7.47 17.02 1.88
N LEU A 461 6.31 17.04 1.22
CA LEU A 461 5.72 18.28 0.71
C LEU A 461 5.38 19.28 1.82
N ASN A 462 5.07 18.79 3.02
CA ASN A 462 4.79 19.60 4.21
C ASN A 462 6.04 19.92 5.07
N GLY A 463 7.25 19.51 4.64
CA GLY A 463 8.49 19.75 5.38
C GLY A 463 8.72 18.81 6.59
N ASN A 464 7.93 17.75 6.73
CA ASN A 464 8.05 16.77 7.83
C ASN A 464 9.09 15.68 7.48
N TYR A 465 10.29 16.08 7.08
CA TYR A 465 11.32 15.21 6.50
C TYR A 465 11.71 14.03 7.39
N ALA A 466 11.89 14.25 8.69
CA ALA A 466 12.24 13.18 9.62
C ALA A 466 11.17 12.08 9.73
N LYS A 467 9.89 12.48 9.66
CA LYS A 467 8.75 11.55 9.66
C LYS A 467 8.71 10.75 8.36
N ALA A 468 8.92 11.43 7.22
CA ALA A 468 8.98 10.79 5.91
C ALA A 468 10.12 9.78 5.82
N ALA A 469 11.34 10.15 6.24
CA ALA A 469 12.50 9.25 6.26
C ALA A 469 12.27 8.01 7.13
N ALA A 470 11.61 8.16 8.28
CA ALA A 470 11.26 7.04 9.14
C ALA A 470 10.22 6.09 8.48
N ALA A 471 9.24 6.65 7.77
CA ALA A 471 8.18 5.88 7.11
C ALA A 471 8.67 5.14 5.87
N LEU A 472 9.63 5.72 5.13
CA LEU A 472 10.17 5.16 3.89
C LEU A 472 11.35 4.21 4.11
N LYS A 473 11.84 4.09 5.34
CA LYS A 473 13.02 3.29 5.65
C LYS A 473 12.90 1.84 5.16
N GLY A 474 13.82 1.44 4.28
CA GLY A 474 13.90 0.08 3.73
C GLY A 474 13.03 -0.15 2.49
N THR A 475 12.41 0.90 1.93
CA THR A 475 11.68 0.81 0.66
C THR A 475 12.61 0.77 -0.54
N ASN A 476 13.87 1.21 -0.39
CA ASN A 476 14.87 1.39 -1.44
C ASN A 476 14.35 2.30 -2.58
N SER A 477 13.47 3.24 -2.23
CA SER A 477 12.82 4.14 -3.17
C SER A 477 13.62 5.43 -3.37
N PHE A 478 13.37 6.12 -4.48
CA PHE A 478 13.91 7.47 -4.70
C PHE A 478 13.50 8.43 -3.56
N ASN A 479 12.26 8.33 -3.11
CA ASN A 479 11.74 9.19 -2.05
C ASN A 479 12.36 8.88 -0.68
N GLU A 480 12.81 7.64 -0.40
CA GLU A 480 13.60 7.32 0.78
C GLU A 480 14.93 8.06 0.75
N ALA A 481 15.68 7.95 -0.36
CA ALA A 481 16.95 8.63 -0.53
C ALA A 481 16.79 10.17 -0.43
N LEU A 482 15.74 10.71 -1.04
CA LEU A 482 15.42 12.13 -0.95
C LEU A 482 15.14 12.57 0.48
N ALA A 483 14.33 11.82 1.22
CA ALA A 483 14.00 12.14 2.61
C ALA A 483 15.26 12.10 3.51
N ASP A 484 16.15 11.14 3.29
CA ASP A 484 17.42 11.06 4.02
C ASP A 484 18.35 12.24 3.72
N VAL A 485 18.44 12.69 2.47
CA VAL A 485 19.16 13.92 2.11
C VAL A 485 18.54 15.13 2.81
N LEU A 486 17.21 15.26 2.82
CA LEU A 486 16.51 16.38 3.44
C LEU A 486 16.65 16.42 4.97
N VAL A 487 16.87 15.29 5.64
CA VAL A 487 17.21 15.25 7.08
C VAL A 487 18.72 15.35 7.34
N GLY A 488 19.55 15.52 6.31
CA GLY A 488 20.99 15.68 6.40
C GLY A 488 21.73 14.37 6.73
N LYS A 489 21.15 13.21 6.37
CA LYS A 489 21.87 11.94 6.41
C LYS A 489 22.65 11.74 5.11
N PRO A 490 23.90 11.18 5.16
CA PRO A 490 24.56 10.78 3.93
C PRO A 490 23.77 9.63 3.29
N ALA A 491 23.67 9.64 1.95
CA ALA A 491 23.20 8.48 1.21
C ALA A 491 24.14 7.29 1.48
N GLU A 492 23.62 6.15 1.89
CA GLU A 492 24.38 4.91 2.06
C GLU A 492 24.65 4.26 0.69
#